data_f3174817468ea9b3c72da07421d3429b
#
_entry.id   f3174817468ea9b3c72da07421d3429b
#
_cell.length_a   1.000
_cell.length_b   1.000
_cell.length_c   1.000
_cell.angle_alpha   90.00
_cell.angle_beta   90.00
_cell.angle_gamma   90.00
#
_symmetry.space_group_name_H-M   'P 1'
#
loop_
_entity.id
_entity.type
_entity.pdbx_description
1 polymer ?
#
loop_
_entity_poly.entity_id
_entity_poly.type
_entity_poly.pdbx_seq_one_letter_code
_entity_poly.pdbx_strand_id
1 'polypeptide(L)'
;MEYLLQDYLSIINPNDIEKIKNSTLSQNINLIPNEDLRSLATASKWLGNDHVHTSIKWPDKDISDLKKFIEALTHLLLMELSILSAKEMISRKSSNGSTL
;
A
#
# COMPACT_ATOMS: atom_id res chain seq x y z
N MET A 1 5.02 6.45 -2.90
CA MET A 1 3.88 5.72 -2.33
C MET A 1 2.99 5.10 -3.39
N GLU A 2 2.54 5.87 -4.36
CA GLU A 2 1.57 5.39 -5.36
C GLU A 2 2.09 4.21 -6.20
N TYR A 3 3.32 4.29 -6.67
CA TYR A 3 3.92 3.20 -7.45
C TYR A 3 4.14 1.95 -6.60
N LEU A 4 4.55 2.11 -5.36
CA LEU A 4 4.73 0.98 -4.44
C LEU A 4 3.39 0.30 -4.16
N LEU A 5 2.32 1.08 -4.00
CA LEU A 5 0.98 0.55 -3.82
C LEU A 5 0.53 -0.22 -5.06
N GLN A 6 0.78 0.31 -6.26
CA GLN A 6 0.45 -0.38 -7.51
C GLN A 6 1.21 -1.71 -7.62
N ASP A 7 2.49 -1.73 -7.27
CA ASP A 7 3.29 -2.95 -7.29
C ASP A 7 2.73 -4.00 -6.33
N TYR A 8 2.41 -3.59 -5.10
CA TYR A 8 1.81 -4.48 -4.11
C TYR A 8 0.48 -5.06 -4.61
N LEU A 9 -0.42 -4.20 -5.10
CA LEU A 9 -1.74 -4.63 -5.59
C LEU A 9 -1.62 -5.54 -6.81
N SER A 10 -0.65 -5.30 -7.68
CA SER A 10 -0.42 -6.12 -8.87
C SER A 10 0.05 -7.52 -8.51
N ILE A 11 0.81 -7.66 -7.42
CA ILE A 11 1.26 -8.97 -6.95
C ILE A 11 0.11 -9.78 -6.38
N ILE A 12 -0.78 -9.16 -5.60
CA ILE A 12 -1.92 -9.86 -5.01
C ILE A 12 -3.10 -10.00 -5.97
N ASN A 13 -3.13 -9.24 -7.06
CA ASN A 13 -4.16 -9.28 -8.09
C ASN A 13 -3.53 -9.36 -9.48
N PRO A 14 -2.86 -10.47 -9.82
CA PRO A 14 -2.08 -10.53 -11.08
C PRO A 14 -2.92 -10.44 -12.35
N ASN A 15 -4.23 -10.68 -12.26
CA ASN A 15 -5.11 -10.57 -13.42
C ASN A 15 -5.62 -9.15 -13.67
N ASP A 16 -5.35 -8.22 -12.76
CA ASP A 16 -5.88 -6.84 -12.79
C ASP A 16 -4.79 -5.77 -12.94
N ILE A 17 -3.60 -6.14 -13.41
CA ILE A 17 -2.45 -5.23 -13.47
C ILE A 17 -2.77 -3.96 -14.28
N GLU A 18 -3.36 -4.10 -15.46
CA GLU A 18 -3.72 -2.97 -16.31
C GLU A 18 -4.78 -2.10 -15.67
N LYS A 19 -5.78 -2.71 -15.04
CA LYS A 19 -6.82 -1.99 -14.31
C LYS A 19 -6.23 -1.17 -13.16
N ILE A 20 -5.31 -1.75 -12.41
CA ILE A 20 -4.63 -1.08 -11.29
C ILE A 20 -3.84 0.13 -11.79
N LYS A 21 -3.08 -0.03 -12.87
CA LYS A 21 -2.28 1.06 -13.44
C LYS A 21 -3.14 2.22 -13.94
N ASN A 22 -4.34 1.93 -14.42
CA ASN A 22 -5.25 2.93 -14.98
C ASN A 22 -6.26 3.46 -13.97
N SER A 23 -6.24 2.95 -12.73
CA SER A 23 -7.15 3.38 -11.67
C SER A 23 -6.59 4.59 -10.93
N THR A 24 -7.49 5.34 -10.28
CA THR A 24 -7.10 6.45 -9.41
C THR A 24 -6.48 5.92 -8.11
N LEU A 25 -5.77 6.78 -7.40
CA LEU A 25 -5.21 6.43 -6.10
C LEU A 25 -6.32 5.98 -5.13
N SER A 26 -7.47 6.69 -5.12
CA SER A 26 -8.61 6.30 -4.27
C SER A 26 -9.12 4.91 -4.58
N GLN A 27 -9.24 4.57 -5.86
CA GLN A 27 -9.70 3.25 -6.28
C GLN A 27 -8.71 2.17 -5.84
N ASN A 28 -7.41 2.43 -5.98
CA ASN A 28 -6.37 1.48 -5.58
C ASN A 28 -6.32 1.30 -4.06
N ILE A 29 -6.50 2.37 -3.29
CA ILE A 29 -6.57 2.28 -1.83
C ILE A 29 -7.71 1.36 -1.41
N ASN A 30 -8.86 1.43 -2.06
CA ASN A 30 -10.01 0.59 -1.75
C ASN A 30 -9.76 -0.89 -2.04
N LEU A 31 -8.76 -1.24 -2.84
CA LEU A 31 -8.39 -2.62 -3.13
C LEU A 31 -7.49 -3.24 -2.05
N ILE A 32 -6.98 -2.45 -1.11
CA ILE A 32 -6.11 -2.95 -0.05
C ILE A 32 -6.92 -3.85 0.89
N PRO A 33 -6.58 -5.14 1.03
CA PRO A 33 -7.36 -6.05 1.89
C PRO A 33 -7.15 -5.81 3.38
N ASN A 34 -5.97 -5.36 3.78
CA ASN A 34 -5.66 -5.08 5.18
C ASN A 34 -6.26 -3.73 5.59
N GLU A 35 -7.14 -3.76 6.59
CA GLU A 35 -7.86 -2.56 7.03
C GLU A 35 -6.93 -1.49 7.61
N ASP A 36 -5.93 -1.88 8.39
CA ASP A 36 -5.00 -0.93 8.99
C ASP A 36 -4.16 -0.24 7.91
N LEU A 37 -3.68 -1.01 6.94
CA LEU A 37 -2.92 -0.49 5.82
C LEU A 37 -3.80 0.46 4.98
N ARG A 38 -5.04 0.09 4.73
CA ARG A 38 -5.99 0.92 4.00
C ARG A 38 -6.28 2.23 4.72
N SER A 39 -6.43 2.19 6.05
CA SER A 39 -6.65 3.39 6.88
C SER A 39 -5.47 4.34 6.80
N LEU A 40 -4.25 3.81 6.88
CA LEU A 40 -3.04 4.62 6.80
C LEU A 40 -2.89 5.26 5.42
N ALA A 41 -3.20 4.52 4.35
CA ALA A 41 -3.16 5.04 2.98
C ALA A 41 -4.22 6.13 2.78
N THR A 42 -5.42 5.94 3.32
CA THR A 42 -6.50 6.92 3.25
C THR A 42 -6.13 8.21 3.98
N ALA A 43 -5.61 8.09 5.20
CA ALA A 43 -5.17 9.26 5.99
C ALA A 43 -4.06 10.03 5.27
N SER A 44 -3.10 9.33 4.67
CA SER A 44 -2.02 9.95 3.91
C SER A 44 -2.55 10.74 2.71
N LYS A 45 -3.50 10.15 1.98
CA LYS A 45 -4.12 10.80 0.83
C LYS A 45 -4.89 12.04 1.25
N TRP A 46 -5.71 11.94 2.30
CA TRP A 46 -6.53 13.06 2.77
C TRP A 46 -5.66 14.21 3.28
N LEU A 47 -4.62 13.89 4.05
CA LEU A 47 -3.73 14.92 4.59
C LEU A 47 -2.91 15.59 3.47
N GLY A 48 -2.49 14.81 2.46
CA GLY A 48 -1.83 15.36 1.28
C GLY A 48 -2.74 16.31 0.51
N ASN A 49 -4.00 15.96 0.32
CA ASN A 49 -4.98 16.82 -0.33
C ASN A 49 -5.26 18.08 0.50
N ASP A 50 -5.31 17.95 1.83
CA ASP A 50 -5.57 19.09 2.73
C ASP A 50 -4.51 20.17 2.59
N HIS A 51 -3.26 19.80 2.37
CA HIS A 51 -2.16 20.77 2.25
C HIS A 51 -2.16 21.55 0.93
N VAL A 52 -2.92 21.12 -0.07
CA VAL A 52 -3.04 21.84 -1.35
C VAL A 52 -4.32 22.66 -1.47
N HIS A 53 -5.21 22.59 -0.48
CA HIS A 53 -6.46 23.34 -0.46
C HIS A 53 -6.37 24.55 0.46
N THR A 54 -7.20 25.57 0.17
CA THR A 54 -7.25 26.81 0.98
C THR A 54 -7.97 26.60 2.32
N SER A 55 -8.84 25.58 2.39
CA SER A 55 -9.60 25.27 3.60
C SER A 55 -9.00 24.01 4.25
N ILE A 56 -8.29 24.18 5.35
CA ILE A 56 -7.62 23.10 6.05
C ILE A 56 -8.58 22.41 7.01
N LYS A 57 -8.76 21.10 6.84
CA LYS A 57 -9.67 20.28 7.66
C LYS A 57 -9.01 19.71 8.92
N TRP A 58 -7.70 19.53 8.88
CA TRP A 58 -6.93 19.00 10.01
C TRP A 58 -5.84 19.99 10.42
N PRO A 59 -6.21 21.11 11.07
CA PRO A 59 -5.23 22.15 11.39
C PRO A 59 -4.18 21.71 12.42
N ASP A 60 -4.45 20.66 13.18
CA ASP A 60 -3.52 20.05 14.14
C ASP A 60 -2.46 19.17 13.47
N LYS A 61 -2.60 18.90 12.17
CA LYS A 61 -1.67 18.06 11.39
C LYS A 61 -0.87 18.92 10.42
N ASP A 62 0.43 18.68 10.34
CA ASP A 62 1.32 19.40 9.42
C ASP A 62 2.01 18.44 8.43
N ILE A 63 2.94 18.99 7.65
CA ILE A 63 3.69 18.20 6.66
C ILE A 63 4.53 17.11 7.33
N SER A 64 4.96 17.33 8.56
CA SER A 64 5.70 16.33 9.35
C SER A 64 4.83 15.12 9.65
N ASP A 65 3.55 15.32 9.96
CA ASP A 65 2.59 14.23 10.17
C ASP A 65 2.35 13.45 8.88
N LEU A 66 2.22 14.14 7.76
CA LEU A 66 2.08 13.51 6.45
C LEU A 66 3.29 12.64 6.13
N LYS A 67 4.49 13.14 6.38
CA LYS A 67 5.73 12.36 6.17
C LYS A 67 5.74 11.09 7.00
N LYS A 68 5.34 11.18 8.27
CA LYS A 68 5.25 10.01 9.15
C LYS A 68 4.27 8.98 8.64
N PHE A 69 3.11 9.41 8.17
CA PHE A 69 2.11 8.49 7.60
C PHE A 69 2.64 7.79 6.35
N ILE A 70 3.29 8.53 5.45
CA ILE A 70 3.85 7.97 4.23
C ILE A 70 5.00 6.99 4.55
N GLU A 71 5.85 7.32 5.51
CA GLU A 71 6.94 6.44 5.93
C GLU A 71 6.38 5.13 6.52
N ALA A 72 5.39 5.22 7.40
CA ALA A 72 4.75 4.05 7.98
C ALA A 72 4.08 3.19 6.90
N LEU A 73 3.37 3.82 5.97
CA LEU A 73 2.74 3.12 4.86
C LEU A 73 3.77 2.39 4.00
N THR A 74 4.88 3.05 3.68
CA THR A 74 5.97 2.46 2.91
C THR A 74 6.55 1.24 3.61
N HIS A 75 6.82 1.35 4.90
CA HIS A 75 7.35 0.22 5.69
C HIS A 75 6.37 -0.96 5.72
N LEU A 76 5.07 -0.69 5.89
CA LEU A 76 4.07 -1.74 5.90
C LEU A 76 3.94 -2.42 4.53
N LEU A 77 3.97 -1.66 3.45
CA LEU A 77 3.92 -2.22 2.10
C LEU A 77 5.14 -3.09 1.81
N LEU A 78 6.33 -2.64 2.20
CA LEU A 78 7.56 -3.41 2.03
C LEU A 78 7.52 -4.70 2.87
N MET A 79 6.97 -4.63 4.08
CA MET A 79 6.80 -5.80 4.92
C MET A 79 5.85 -6.81 4.27
N GLU A 80 4.71 -6.34 3.74
CA GLU A 80 3.75 -7.21 3.04
C GLU A 80 4.38 -7.89 1.83
N LEU A 81 5.15 -7.14 1.04
CA LEU A 81 5.87 -7.70 -0.12
C LEU A 81 6.88 -8.76 0.31
N SER A 82 7.59 -8.54 1.41
CA SER A 82 8.54 -9.50 1.96
C SER A 82 7.84 -10.78 2.44
N ILE A 83 6.67 -10.63 3.07
CA ILE A 83 5.87 -11.78 3.50
C ILE A 83 5.42 -12.60 2.29
N LEU A 84 4.95 -11.95 1.24
CA LEU A 84 4.54 -12.63 0.01
C LEU A 84 5.70 -13.37 -0.65
N SER A 85 6.86 -12.75 -0.68
CA SER A 85 8.08 -13.36 -1.22
C SER A 85 8.50 -14.58 -0.41
N ALA A 86 8.43 -14.48 0.93
CA ALA A 86 8.75 -15.60 1.82
C ALA A 86 7.79 -16.77 1.63
N LYS A 87 6.49 -16.47 1.51
CA LYS A 87 5.47 -17.49 1.27
C LYS A 87 5.66 -18.18 -0.07
N GLU A 88 6.01 -17.44 -1.11
CA GLU A 88 6.29 -17.98 -2.44
C GLU A 88 7.51 -18.93 -2.39
N MET A 89 8.57 -18.54 -1.72
CA MET A 89 9.77 -19.34 -1.57
C MET A 89 9.47 -20.68 -0.85
N ILE A 90 8.71 -20.61 0.24
CA ILE A 90 8.31 -21.80 1.00
C ILE A 90 7.44 -22.72 0.15
N SER A 91 6.52 -22.15 -0.61
CA SER A 91 5.63 -22.89 -1.51
C SER A 91 6.43 -23.66 -2.57
N ARG A 92 7.47 -23.05 -3.15
CA ARG A 92 8.32 -23.72 -4.14
C ARG A 92 9.04 -24.92 -3.54
N LYS A 93 9.55 -24.80 -2.32
CA LYS A 93 10.22 -25.91 -1.64
C LYS A 93 9.26 -27.07 -1.39
N SER A 94 8.05 -26.78 -0.94
CA SER A 94 7.01 -27.78 -0.74
C SER A 94 6.63 -28.45 -2.04
N SER A 95 6.49 -27.70 -3.14
CA SER A 95 6.15 -28.22 -4.46
C SER A 95 7.21 -29.16 -4.99
N ASN A 96 8.48 -28.92 -4.67
CA ASN A 96 9.60 -29.76 -5.11
C ASN A 96 9.77 -31.00 -4.25
N GLY A 97 8.91 -31.24 -3.26
CA GLY A 97 8.98 -32.38 -2.40
C GLY A 97 10.16 -32.38 -1.44
N SER A 98 10.85 -31.28 -1.32
CA SER A 98 11.99 -31.17 -0.40
C SER A 98 11.50 -31.15 1.04
N THR A 99 12.16 -31.90 1.89
CA THR A 99 11.90 -31.87 3.33
C THR A 99 13.00 -31.07 4.04
N LEU A 100 12.62 -30.52 5.15
CA LEU A 100 13.58 -29.81 6.00
C LEU A 100 14.49 -30.77 6.72
#